data_955120ed5bfc82ece994e8da3ab699dd
#
_entry.id   955120ed5bfc82ece994e8da3ab699dd
#
_cell.length_a   1.000
_cell.length_b   1.000
_cell.length_c   1.000
_cell.angle_alpha   90.00
_cell.angle_beta   90.00
_cell.angle_gamma   90.00
#
_symmetry.space_group_name_H-M   'P 1'
#
loop_
_entity.id
_entity.type
_entity.pdbx_description
1 polymer ?
#
loop_
_entity_poly.entity_id
_entity_poly.type
_entity_poly.pdbx_seq_one_letter_code
_entity_poly.pdbx_strand_id
1 'polypeptide(L)'
;MSCNEESAGIPTGSLFLGIEEDATLLTKAESAVTNESLRVDIIAAEGDTIKSYSDYIDEVKGKKIVLPVGTYTISVKSNQSEEAGWEKPFYSGSKEITIQSGEITSVQIVCKISNTKVAVEYADNLADYFSHYETTVSNTSGSLLYTRDETRAGFFKAEKLTADLKLVNQDGNEFAMQRVFPDIKERYFYKIKYSLDDGGGDNEEAGADFGGIIAVSYTHLRAHETDSYL
;
A
#
# COMPACT_ATOMS: atom_id res chain seq x y z
N MET A 1 44.13 -23.06 -44.28
CA MET A 1 43.82 -23.21 -42.85
C MET A 1 42.77 -22.18 -42.55
N SER A 2 41.50 -22.62 -42.42
CA SER A 2 40.40 -21.75 -42.05
C SER A 2 40.27 -21.81 -40.54
N CYS A 3 40.60 -20.73 -39.83
CA CYS A 3 40.27 -20.60 -38.43
C CYS A 3 38.77 -20.37 -38.32
N ASN A 4 38.10 -21.38 -37.82
CA ASN A 4 36.71 -21.22 -37.37
C ASN A 4 36.79 -20.46 -36.02
N GLU A 5 36.52 -19.17 -36.01
CA GLU A 5 36.26 -18.45 -34.79
C GLU A 5 34.91 -18.96 -34.27
N GLU A 6 34.92 -19.92 -33.34
CA GLU A 6 33.78 -20.21 -32.51
C GLU A 6 33.44 -18.91 -31.74
N SER A 7 32.35 -18.29 -32.12
CA SER A 7 31.76 -17.22 -31.35
C SER A 7 31.43 -17.78 -29.96
N ALA A 8 32.28 -17.47 -28.99
CA ALA A 8 32.06 -17.82 -27.59
C ALA A 8 30.74 -17.20 -27.17
N GLY A 9 29.72 -18.03 -26.99
CA GLY A 9 28.40 -17.58 -26.55
C GLY A 9 28.53 -16.85 -25.21
N ILE A 10 27.70 -15.85 -25.00
CA ILE A 10 27.63 -15.11 -23.71
C ILE A 10 27.41 -16.11 -22.58
N PRO A 11 28.29 -16.16 -21.55
CA PRO A 11 28.13 -17.09 -20.45
C PRO A 11 26.82 -16.81 -19.71
N THR A 12 26.08 -17.86 -19.39
CA THR A 12 24.74 -17.77 -18.76
C THR A 12 24.68 -18.65 -17.51
N GLY A 13 23.78 -18.27 -16.60
CA GLY A 13 23.34 -19.08 -15.47
C GLY A 13 21.81 -19.20 -15.44
N SER A 14 21.31 -19.83 -14.41
CA SER A 14 19.88 -20.11 -14.25
C SER A 14 19.33 -19.52 -12.96
N LEU A 15 18.13 -18.96 -13.00
CA LEU A 15 17.40 -18.42 -11.87
C LEU A 15 16.12 -19.24 -11.63
N PHE A 16 15.87 -19.60 -10.36
CA PHE A 16 14.56 -20.01 -9.85
C PHE A 16 14.08 -18.99 -8.83
N LEU A 17 12.88 -18.47 -9.05
CA LEU A 17 12.27 -17.44 -8.23
C LEU A 17 11.09 -18.00 -7.43
N GLY A 18 11.15 -17.89 -6.09
CA GLY A 18 10.03 -18.04 -5.19
C GLY A 18 9.54 -16.69 -4.70
N ILE A 19 8.23 -16.54 -4.53
CA ILE A 19 7.61 -15.35 -3.94
C ILE A 19 6.79 -15.79 -2.74
N GLU A 20 6.92 -15.06 -1.65
CA GLU A 20 6.11 -15.13 -0.45
C GLU A 20 5.40 -13.80 -0.25
N GLU A 21 4.08 -13.84 -0.03
CA GLU A 21 3.29 -12.66 0.26
C GLU A 21 3.18 -12.49 1.78
N ASP A 22 3.70 -11.37 2.29
CA ASP A 22 3.48 -10.92 3.65
C ASP A 22 2.30 -9.95 3.67
N ALA A 23 1.11 -10.51 3.81
CA ALA A 23 -0.14 -9.76 3.94
C ALA A 23 -0.31 -9.13 5.33
N THR A 24 0.70 -9.13 6.19
CA THR A 24 0.63 -8.58 7.54
C THR A 24 0.43 -7.08 7.48
N LEU A 25 -0.80 -6.67 7.20
CA LEU A 25 -1.34 -5.47 7.75
C LEU A 25 -1.52 -5.70 9.24
N LEU A 26 -1.07 -4.81 9.95
CA LEU A 26 -0.96 -4.62 11.39
C LEU A 26 -2.29 -4.65 12.15
N THR A 27 -3.32 -5.31 11.65
CA THR A 27 -4.57 -5.57 12.36
C THR A 27 -5.04 -7.01 12.16
N LYS A 28 -5.40 -7.61 13.26
CA LYS A 28 -5.94 -8.95 13.42
C LYS A 28 -7.28 -9.17 12.73
N ALA A 29 -7.43 -9.12 11.52
CA ALA A 29 -8.55 -9.68 10.77
C ALA A 29 -8.58 -9.10 9.37
N GLU A 30 -7.85 -9.70 8.47
CA GLU A 30 -8.34 -9.69 7.11
C GLU A 30 -7.65 -10.75 6.29
N SER A 31 -8.46 -11.39 5.50
CA SER A 31 -8.18 -12.46 4.59
C SER A 31 -6.88 -12.25 3.84
N ALA A 32 -6.09 -13.31 3.77
CA ALA A 32 -5.07 -13.46 2.76
C ALA A 32 -5.64 -12.96 1.44
N VAL A 33 -4.99 -11.98 0.84
CA VAL A 33 -5.27 -11.60 -0.53
C VAL A 33 -5.05 -12.84 -1.37
N THR A 34 -6.12 -13.31 -1.97
CA THR A 34 -6.08 -14.39 -2.93
C THR A 34 -5.15 -13.99 -4.06
N ASN A 35 -4.09 -14.76 -4.30
CA ASN A 35 -3.28 -14.85 -5.50
C ASN A 35 -3.57 -13.76 -6.58
N GLU A 36 -3.36 -12.52 -6.23
CA GLU A 36 -3.38 -11.48 -7.25
C GLU A 36 -2.18 -11.70 -8.18
N SER A 37 -2.41 -11.51 -9.45
CA SER A 37 -1.38 -11.58 -10.46
C SER A 37 -0.24 -10.63 -10.09
N LEU A 38 0.94 -11.18 -9.80
CA LEU A 38 2.15 -10.42 -9.50
C LEU A 38 3.00 -10.32 -10.76
N ARG A 39 3.34 -9.10 -11.12
CA ARG A 39 4.31 -8.80 -12.18
C ARG A 39 5.73 -8.97 -11.65
N VAL A 40 6.60 -9.53 -12.47
CA VAL A 40 8.03 -9.69 -12.19
C VAL A 40 8.85 -8.99 -13.26
N ASP A 41 9.69 -8.05 -12.85
CA ASP A 41 10.66 -7.39 -13.71
C ASP A 41 12.09 -7.76 -13.29
N ILE A 42 12.91 -8.19 -14.24
CA ILE A 42 14.34 -8.46 -14.07
C ILE A 42 15.10 -7.29 -14.66
N ILE A 43 15.80 -6.55 -13.82
CA ILE A 43 16.45 -5.29 -14.14
C ILE A 43 17.95 -5.47 -14.01
N ALA A 44 18.71 -5.12 -15.06
CA ALA A 44 20.17 -5.12 -15.03
C ALA A 44 20.72 -4.03 -14.10
N ALA A 45 21.99 -4.13 -13.74
CA ALA A 45 22.66 -3.16 -12.87
C ALA A 45 22.62 -1.72 -13.42
N GLU A 46 22.58 -1.58 -14.74
CA GLU A 46 22.50 -0.30 -15.45
C GLU A 46 21.08 0.31 -15.41
N GLY A 47 20.07 -0.43 -14.91
CA GLY A 47 18.68 0.01 -14.78
C GLY A 47 17.76 -0.45 -15.92
N ASP A 48 18.27 -1.12 -16.93
CA ASP A 48 17.48 -1.64 -18.04
C ASP A 48 16.69 -2.89 -17.65
N THR A 49 15.42 -2.92 -18.00
CA THR A 49 14.58 -4.12 -17.81
C THR A 49 14.91 -5.16 -18.89
N ILE A 50 15.54 -6.25 -18.47
CA ILE A 50 15.97 -7.35 -19.35
C ILE A 50 14.81 -8.27 -19.69
N LYS A 51 13.96 -8.57 -18.70
CA LYS A 51 12.75 -9.40 -18.85
C LYS A 51 11.64 -8.86 -17.98
N SER A 52 10.41 -9.00 -18.47
CA SER A 52 9.19 -8.65 -17.75
C SER A 52 8.17 -9.77 -17.92
N TYR A 53 7.55 -10.16 -16.83
CA TYR A 53 6.51 -11.17 -16.78
C TYR A 53 5.27 -10.55 -16.13
N SER A 54 4.14 -10.66 -16.79
CA SER A 54 2.87 -10.09 -16.33
C SER A 54 2.19 -10.92 -15.26
N ASP A 55 2.52 -12.22 -15.19
CA ASP A 55 1.96 -13.15 -14.23
C ASP A 55 3.02 -14.10 -13.67
N TYR A 56 3.30 -13.96 -12.36
CA TYR A 56 4.26 -14.82 -11.68
C TYR A 56 3.83 -16.29 -11.69
N ILE A 57 2.56 -16.57 -11.45
CA ILE A 57 2.06 -17.94 -11.32
C ILE A 57 2.19 -18.68 -12.66
N ASP A 58 1.73 -18.04 -13.72
CA ASP A 58 1.67 -18.68 -15.03
C ASP A 58 3.01 -18.65 -15.77
N GLU A 59 3.82 -17.62 -15.58
CA GLU A 59 5.02 -17.39 -16.40
C GLU A 59 6.33 -17.73 -15.69
N VAL A 60 6.40 -17.67 -14.35
CA VAL A 60 7.65 -17.72 -13.58
C VAL A 60 7.71 -18.88 -12.58
N LYS A 61 6.64 -19.12 -11.83
CA LYS A 61 6.63 -20.09 -10.73
C LYS A 61 7.04 -21.49 -11.19
N GLY A 62 8.10 -22.01 -10.56
CA GLY A 62 8.64 -23.34 -10.88
C GLY A 62 9.38 -23.43 -12.22
N LYS A 63 9.53 -22.35 -12.96
CA LYS A 63 10.24 -22.32 -14.24
C LYS A 63 11.67 -21.82 -14.07
N LYS A 64 12.54 -22.36 -14.92
CA LYS A 64 13.94 -21.93 -15.04
C LYS A 64 14.03 -20.70 -15.94
N ILE A 65 14.60 -19.60 -15.43
CA ILE A 65 14.90 -18.40 -16.18
C ILE A 65 16.39 -18.40 -16.48
N VAL A 66 16.76 -18.36 -17.76
CA VAL A 66 18.16 -18.26 -18.17
C VAL A 66 18.52 -16.78 -18.38
N LEU A 67 19.62 -16.36 -17.75
CA LEU A 67 20.14 -14.99 -17.77
C LEU A 67 21.64 -15.00 -18.07
N PRO A 68 22.19 -13.98 -18.77
CA PRO A 68 23.61 -13.74 -18.82
C PRO A 68 24.24 -13.64 -17.44
N VAL A 69 25.54 -13.91 -17.31
CA VAL A 69 26.28 -13.63 -16.08
C VAL A 69 26.24 -12.13 -15.78
N GLY A 70 25.89 -11.78 -14.53
CA GLY A 70 25.77 -10.38 -14.11
C GLY A 70 24.99 -10.21 -12.82
N THR A 71 24.87 -8.96 -12.39
CA THR A 71 24.04 -8.57 -11.22
C THR A 71 22.73 -8.01 -11.70
N TYR A 72 21.65 -8.43 -11.06
CA TYR A 72 20.28 -8.06 -11.41
C TYR A 72 19.46 -7.71 -10.17
N THR A 73 18.57 -6.74 -10.32
CA THR A 73 17.50 -6.50 -9.35
C THR A 73 16.22 -7.19 -9.85
N ILE A 74 15.68 -8.11 -9.04
CA ILE A 74 14.36 -8.68 -9.29
C ILE A 74 13.36 -7.82 -8.56
N SER A 75 12.43 -7.19 -9.31
CA SER A 75 11.33 -6.38 -8.78
C SER A 75 10.01 -7.12 -8.98
N VAL A 76 9.25 -7.26 -7.91
CA VAL A 76 7.92 -7.89 -7.91
C VAL A 76 6.90 -6.89 -7.41
N LYS A 77 5.77 -6.77 -8.10
CA LYS A 77 4.69 -5.83 -7.76
C LYS A 77 3.33 -6.42 -8.10
N SER A 78 2.28 -5.98 -7.40
CA SER A 78 0.90 -6.20 -7.83
C SER A 78 0.70 -5.70 -9.26
N ASN A 79 -0.05 -6.44 -10.06
CA ASN A 79 -0.32 -6.08 -11.46
C ASN A 79 -1.41 -5.01 -11.61
N GLN A 80 -2.13 -4.72 -10.53
CA GLN A 80 -3.09 -3.63 -10.46
C GLN A 80 -2.40 -2.26 -10.36
N SER A 81 -3.13 -1.17 -10.64
CA SER A 81 -2.61 0.19 -10.45
C SER A 81 -2.54 0.56 -8.97
N GLU A 82 -1.56 1.40 -8.61
CA GLU A 82 -1.44 1.99 -7.26
C GLU A 82 -2.42 3.15 -7.01
N GLU A 83 -3.47 3.28 -7.82
CA GLU A 83 -4.51 4.28 -7.59
C GLU A 83 -5.29 3.99 -6.31
N ALA A 84 -5.77 5.06 -5.67
CA ALA A 84 -6.62 4.94 -4.50
C ALA A 84 -7.84 4.05 -4.80
N GLY A 85 -8.15 3.12 -3.90
CA GLY A 85 -9.24 2.17 -4.13
C GLY A 85 -9.70 1.48 -2.85
N TRP A 86 -10.96 1.03 -2.87
CA TRP A 86 -11.54 0.28 -1.79
C TRP A 86 -11.00 -1.14 -1.78
N GLU A 87 -10.57 -1.61 -0.58
CA GLU A 87 -10.09 -2.98 -0.35
C GLU A 87 -9.02 -3.42 -1.38
N LYS A 88 -8.14 -2.50 -1.75
CA LYS A 88 -7.17 -2.65 -2.83
C LYS A 88 -5.72 -2.54 -2.32
N PRO A 89 -5.20 -3.53 -1.56
CA PRO A 89 -3.82 -3.54 -1.13
C PRO A 89 -2.88 -3.68 -2.34
N PHE A 90 -1.78 -2.97 -2.35
CA PHE A 90 -0.74 -3.07 -3.36
C PHE A 90 0.50 -3.69 -2.74
N TYR A 91 0.99 -4.78 -3.33
CA TYR A 91 2.17 -5.51 -2.87
C TYR A 91 3.39 -5.16 -3.68
N SER A 92 4.54 -5.06 -3.02
CA SER A 92 5.82 -4.96 -3.69
C SER A 92 6.93 -5.65 -2.91
N GLY A 93 7.97 -6.07 -3.63
CA GLY A 93 9.18 -6.64 -3.08
C GLY A 93 10.30 -6.59 -4.11
N SER A 94 11.54 -6.52 -3.65
CA SER A 94 12.68 -6.55 -4.55
C SER A 94 13.88 -7.23 -3.89
N LYS A 95 14.77 -7.77 -4.71
CA LYS A 95 16.04 -8.36 -4.25
C LYS A 95 17.10 -8.29 -5.34
N GLU A 96 18.30 -7.90 -4.95
CA GLU A 96 19.47 -7.99 -5.80
C GLU A 96 20.05 -9.41 -5.78
N ILE A 97 20.45 -9.92 -6.94
CA ILE A 97 21.04 -11.23 -7.13
C ILE A 97 22.22 -11.15 -8.09
N THR A 98 23.12 -12.14 -7.99
CA THR A 98 24.21 -12.34 -8.96
C THR A 98 24.03 -13.68 -9.66
N ILE A 99 24.09 -13.68 -10.99
CA ILE A 99 24.06 -14.87 -11.83
C ILE A 99 25.50 -15.24 -12.22
N GLN A 100 25.92 -16.46 -11.94
CA GLN A 100 27.22 -17.01 -12.28
C GLN A 100 27.11 -18.03 -13.41
N SER A 101 28.20 -18.19 -14.17
CA SER A 101 28.22 -19.08 -15.33
C SER A 101 27.99 -20.53 -14.97
N GLY A 102 27.00 -21.15 -15.60
CA GLY A 102 26.62 -22.54 -15.40
C GLY A 102 25.95 -22.87 -14.05
N GLU A 103 25.78 -21.89 -13.18
CA GLU A 103 25.20 -22.09 -11.85
C GLU A 103 23.68 -21.89 -11.82
N ILE A 104 23.07 -22.47 -10.78
CA ILE A 104 21.66 -22.29 -10.46
C ILE A 104 21.56 -21.38 -9.24
N THR A 105 20.97 -20.21 -9.42
CA THR A 105 20.62 -19.27 -8.35
C THR A 105 19.17 -19.47 -7.97
N SER A 106 18.89 -19.77 -6.70
CA SER A 106 17.53 -19.80 -6.15
C SER A 106 17.33 -18.61 -5.23
N VAL A 107 16.23 -17.88 -5.42
CA VAL A 107 15.92 -16.69 -4.63
C VAL A 107 14.49 -16.71 -4.15
N GLN A 108 14.29 -16.29 -2.89
CA GLN A 108 12.98 -16.02 -2.32
C GLN A 108 12.83 -14.52 -2.11
N ILE A 109 11.70 -13.95 -2.56
CA ILE A 109 11.35 -12.55 -2.38
C ILE A 109 10.07 -12.49 -1.55
N VAL A 110 10.11 -11.71 -0.47
CA VAL A 110 8.93 -11.41 0.34
C VAL A 110 8.31 -10.13 -0.20
N CYS A 111 7.09 -10.22 -0.72
CA CYS A 111 6.28 -9.08 -1.15
C CYS A 111 5.43 -8.60 0.01
N LYS A 112 5.56 -7.32 0.36
CA LYS A 112 4.83 -6.67 1.45
C LYS A 112 3.85 -5.66 0.89
N ILE A 113 2.80 -5.34 1.66
CA ILE A 113 1.91 -4.23 1.33
C ILE A 113 2.75 -2.95 1.33
N SER A 114 2.71 -2.19 0.23
CA SER A 114 3.48 -0.94 0.06
C SER A 114 2.59 0.31 0.02
N ASN A 115 1.29 0.14 0.17
CA ASN A 115 0.36 1.25 0.37
C ASN A 115 -0.12 1.33 1.82
N THR A 116 -0.94 2.32 2.13
CA THR A 116 -1.53 2.55 3.45
C THR A 116 -3.03 2.30 3.42
N LYS A 117 -3.58 1.80 4.51
CA LYS A 117 -5.03 1.59 4.70
C LYS A 117 -5.62 2.73 5.49
N VAL A 118 -6.80 3.22 5.09
CA VAL A 118 -7.50 4.34 5.74
C VAL A 118 -8.96 4.01 5.92
N ALA A 119 -9.50 4.25 7.11
CA ALA A 119 -10.94 4.25 7.38
C ALA A 119 -11.35 5.58 8.00
N VAL A 120 -12.60 5.97 7.76
CA VAL A 120 -13.22 7.13 8.41
C VAL A 120 -14.36 6.63 9.27
N GLU A 121 -14.40 7.10 10.51
CA GLU A 121 -15.45 6.76 11.48
C GLU A 121 -16.11 8.05 11.96
N TYR A 122 -17.44 8.04 12.00
CA TYR A 122 -18.24 9.13 12.52
C TYR A 122 -18.91 8.69 13.82
N ALA A 123 -18.74 9.47 14.87
CA ALA A 123 -19.39 9.18 16.14
C ALA A 123 -20.92 9.42 16.05
N ASP A 124 -21.68 8.65 16.78
CA ASP A 124 -23.15 8.70 16.75
C ASP A 124 -23.71 10.09 17.06
N ASN A 125 -23.06 10.84 17.97
CA ASN A 125 -23.47 12.18 18.37
C ASN A 125 -23.43 13.23 17.24
N LEU A 126 -22.75 12.95 16.13
CA LEU A 126 -22.80 13.83 14.95
C LEU A 126 -24.19 13.90 14.33
N ALA A 127 -24.94 12.80 14.34
CA ALA A 127 -26.28 12.72 13.78
C ALA A 127 -27.32 13.61 14.53
N ASP A 128 -27.06 13.96 15.79
CA ASP A 128 -27.92 14.84 16.59
C ASP A 128 -27.90 16.29 16.08
N TYR A 129 -26.80 16.70 15.44
CA TYR A 129 -26.57 18.09 15.01
C TYR A 129 -26.50 18.25 13.50
N PHE A 130 -26.12 17.19 12.76
CA PHE A 130 -25.94 17.24 11.31
C PHE A 130 -26.86 16.27 10.59
N SER A 131 -27.60 16.80 9.62
CA SER A 131 -28.44 16.02 8.72
C SER A 131 -27.62 15.27 7.66
N HIS A 132 -26.45 15.81 7.30
CA HIS A 132 -25.53 15.20 6.33
C HIS A 132 -24.09 15.46 6.72
N TYR A 133 -23.22 14.44 6.50
CA TYR A 133 -21.79 14.55 6.65
C TYR A 133 -21.07 13.49 5.80
N GLU A 134 -19.96 13.91 5.23
CA GLU A 134 -19.10 13.09 4.37
C GLU A 134 -17.66 13.59 4.40
N THR A 135 -16.71 12.71 4.14
CA THR A 135 -15.29 13.05 4.09
C THR A 135 -14.68 12.56 2.79
N THR A 136 -14.04 13.43 2.04
CA THR A 136 -13.17 13.03 0.93
C THR A 136 -11.75 12.92 1.42
N VAL A 137 -11.19 11.71 1.37
CA VAL A 137 -9.76 11.47 1.63
C VAL A 137 -9.04 11.40 0.29
N SER A 138 -7.94 12.13 0.15
CA SER A 138 -7.22 12.25 -1.11
C SER A 138 -5.70 12.37 -0.95
N ASN A 139 -4.97 11.94 -1.97
CA ASN A 139 -3.56 12.25 -2.20
C ASN A 139 -3.23 12.13 -3.70
N THR A 140 -1.94 12.02 -4.06
CA THR A 140 -1.51 11.89 -5.47
C THR A 140 -2.02 10.63 -6.16
N SER A 141 -2.39 9.58 -5.40
CA SER A 141 -2.93 8.33 -5.96
C SER A 141 -4.43 8.40 -6.28
N GLY A 142 -5.13 9.46 -5.87
CA GLY A 142 -6.56 9.64 -6.11
C GLY A 142 -7.33 10.05 -4.86
N SER A 143 -8.66 9.93 -4.93
CA SER A 143 -9.57 10.31 -3.84
C SER A 143 -10.66 9.26 -3.63
N LEU A 144 -11.09 9.10 -2.38
CA LEU A 144 -12.22 8.25 -1.99
C LEU A 144 -13.18 9.06 -1.11
N LEU A 145 -14.48 8.91 -1.38
CA LEU A 145 -15.53 9.57 -0.63
C LEU A 145 -16.08 8.62 0.44
N TYR A 146 -15.85 8.95 1.69
CA TYR A 146 -16.40 8.27 2.85
C TYR A 146 -17.70 8.96 3.25
N THR A 147 -18.82 8.38 2.88
CA THR A 147 -20.13 8.82 3.36
C THR A 147 -20.36 8.29 4.78
N ARG A 148 -21.41 8.76 5.43
CA ARG A 148 -21.84 8.30 6.75
C ARG A 148 -21.96 6.76 6.86
N ASP A 149 -22.40 6.11 5.79
CA ASP A 149 -22.66 4.66 5.77
C ASP A 149 -21.51 3.84 5.17
N GLU A 150 -20.40 4.49 4.77
CA GLU A 150 -19.23 3.80 4.19
C GLU A 150 -18.38 3.19 5.29
N THR A 151 -18.31 1.87 5.30
CA THR A 151 -17.56 1.09 6.31
C THR A 151 -16.28 0.44 5.77
N ARG A 152 -16.09 0.44 4.46
CA ARG A 152 -14.90 -0.12 3.85
C ARG A 152 -13.69 0.77 4.12
N ALA A 153 -12.52 0.15 4.19
CA ALA A 153 -11.27 0.90 4.22
C ALA A 153 -10.73 1.10 2.80
N GLY A 154 -10.29 2.33 2.53
CA GLY A 154 -9.58 2.65 1.30
C GLY A 154 -8.08 2.40 1.44
N PHE A 155 -7.43 2.17 0.31
CA PHE A 155 -5.97 2.10 0.20
C PHE A 155 -5.46 3.25 -0.65
N PHE A 156 -4.36 3.85 -0.20
CA PHE A 156 -3.71 5.00 -0.83
C PHE A 156 -2.21 4.78 -0.87
N LYS A 157 -1.49 5.43 -1.76
CA LYS A 157 -0.03 5.53 -1.62
C LYS A 157 0.33 6.07 -0.25
N ALA A 158 1.44 5.60 0.31
CA ALA A 158 1.96 6.06 1.60
C ALA A 158 2.64 7.42 1.47
N GLU A 159 1.82 8.43 1.21
CA GLU A 159 2.20 9.83 1.05
C GLU A 159 1.25 10.71 1.87
N LYS A 160 1.57 12.00 1.99
CA LYS A 160 0.70 12.97 2.63
C LYS A 160 -0.77 12.79 2.20
N LEU A 161 -1.68 12.64 3.16
CA LEU A 161 -3.11 12.57 2.94
C LEU A 161 -3.79 13.88 3.31
N THR A 162 -4.86 14.21 2.60
CA THR A 162 -5.77 15.30 2.94
C THR A 162 -7.16 14.71 3.13
N ALA A 163 -7.82 15.11 4.21
CA ALA A 163 -9.21 14.76 4.49
C ALA A 163 -10.06 16.04 4.53
N ASP A 164 -11.02 16.12 3.62
CA ASP A 164 -11.96 17.23 3.49
C ASP A 164 -13.32 16.77 4.01
N LEU A 165 -13.68 17.20 5.22
CA LEU A 165 -14.97 16.95 5.84
C LEU A 165 -15.97 18.03 5.40
N LYS A 166 -17.14 17.61 4.97
CA LYS A 166 -18.33 18.46 4.72
C LYS A 166 -19.42 18.05 5.69
N LEU A 167 -20.11 19.04 6.21
CA LEU A 167 -21.20 18.90 7.18
C LEU A 167 -22.37 19.81 6.77
N VAL A 168 -23.58 19.33 6.97
CA VAL A 168 -24.81 20.15 6.84
C VAL A 168 -25.58 19.99 8.14
N ASN A 169 -25.87 21.11 8.82
CA ASN A 169 -26.63 21.05 10.06
C ASN A 169 -28.14 20.82 9.82
N GLN A 170 -28.93 20.72 10.89
CA GLN A 170 -30.38 20.51 10.79
C GLN A 170 -31.12 21.69 10.14
N ASP A 171 -30.52 22.90 10.15
CA ASP A 171 -31.05 24.11 9.52
C ASP A 171 -30.66 24.26 8.05
N GLY A 172 -29.86 23.34 7.52
CA GLY A 172 -29.36 23.36 6.14
C GLY A 172 -28.10 24.19 5.92
N ASN A 173 -27.43 24.66 6.97
CA ASN A 173 -26.16 25.40 6.84
C ASN A 173 -25.02 24.43 6.57
N GLU A 174 -24.16 24.77 5.61
CA GLU A 174 -23.01 23.98 5.20
C GLU A 174 -21.73 24.44 5.92
N PHE A 175 -20.90 23.46 6.29
CA PHE A 175 -19.62 23.66 6.92
C PHE A 175 -18.59 22.73 6.30
N ALA A 176 -17.34 23.20 6.23
CA ALA A 176 -16.24 22.41 5.69
C ALA A 176 -15.02 22.54 6.60
N MET A 177 -14.32 21.42 6.77
CA MET A 177 -13.06 21.37 7.50
C MET A 177 -12.06 20.51 6.72
N GLN A 178 -10.84 20.99 6.59
CA GLN A 178 -9.75 20.24 5.98
C GLN A 178 -8.71 19.86 7.03
N ARG A 179 -8.26 18.61 6.98
CA ARG A 179 -7.13 18.12 7.78
C ARG A 179 -6.08 17.51 6.88
N VAL A 180 -4.80 17.81 7.17
CA VAL A 180 -3.66 17.27 6.44
C VAL A 180 -2.86 16.37 7.37
N PHE A 181 -2.51 15.17 6.87
CA PHE A 181 -1.71 14.17 7.57
C PHE A 181 -0.40 13.99 6.79
N PRO A 182 0.71 14.64 7.19
CA PRO A 182 1.94 14.68 6.40
C PRO A 182 2.74 13.38 6.45
N ASP A 183 2.68 12.64 7.57
CA ASP A 183 3.58 11.53 7.88
C ASP A 183 2.90 10.16 7.76
N ILE A 184 2.37 9.86 6.58
CA ILE A 184 1.73 8.58 6.27
C ILE A 184 2.78 7.55 5.87
N LYS A 185 2.70 6.36 6.45
CA LYS A 185 3.66 5.28 6.24
C LYS A 185 3.01 4.07 5.58
N GLU A 186 3.79 3.36 4.79
CA GLU A 186 3.41 2.06 4.22
C GLU A 186 3.04 1.05 5.31
N ARG A 187 2.10 0.16 5.00
CA ARG A 187 1.67 -0.93 5.88
C ARG A 187 0.95 -0.48 7.15
N TYR A 188 0.64 0.80 7.30
CA TYR A 188 -0.12 1.30 8.44
C TYR A 188 -1.61 1.35 8.13
N PHE A 189 -2.40 1.14 9.17
CA PHE A 189 -3.84 1.38 9.14
C PHE A 189 -4.13 2.65 9.95
N TYR A 190 -4.66 3.66 9.28
CA TYR A 190 -5.08 4.92 9.88
C TYR A 190 -6.60 4.95 10.00
N LYS A 191 -7.09 5.32 11.18
CA LYS A 191 -8.49 5.61 11.43
C LYS A 191 -8.65 7.08 11.71
N ILE A 192 -9.41 7.78 10.87
CA ILE A 192 -9.81 9.17 11.06
C ILE A 192 -11.17 9.14 11.73
N LYS A 193 -11.28 9.64 12.95
CA LYS A 193 -12.52 9.67 13.70
C LYS A 193 -12.99 11.11 13.91
N TYR A 194 -14.24 11.38 13.56
CA TYR A 194 -14.92 12.62 13.81
C TYR A 194 -15.92 12.44 14.95
N SER A 195 -15.88 13.34 15.92
CA SER A 195 -16.83 13.38 17.05
C SER A 195 -17.07 14.82 17.45
N LEU A 196 -18.21 15.09 18.05
CA LEU A 196 -18.41 16.36 18.76
C LEU A 196 -17.72 16.26 20.11
N ASP A 197 -16.98 17.30 20.48
CA ASP A 197 -16.34 17.39 21.78
C ASP A 197 -17.31 18.08 22.75
N ASP A 198 -17.64 17.40 23.82
CA ASP A 198 -18.50 17.96 24.90
C ASP A 198 -17.72 18.92 25.83
N GLY A 199 -16.56 19.39 25.41
CA GLY A 199 -15.80 20.45 26.09
C GLY A 199 -14.87 19.97 27.22
N GLY A 200 -14.46 18.72 27.21
CA GLY A 200 -13.65 18.13 28.30
C GLY A 200 -12.46 17.27 27.87
N GLY A 201 -11.64 17.63 26.90
CA GLY A 201 -10.46 16.85 26.54
C GLY A 201 -9.38 17.66 25.82
N ASP A 202 -8.12 17.32 26.05
CA ASP A 202 -6.91 17.86 25.41
C ASP A 202 -6.87 17.48 23.91
N ASN A 203 -7.66 18.15 23.09
CA ASN A 203 -7.70 17.92 21.64
C ASN A 203 -7.14 19.12 20.89
N GLU A 204 -6.11 18.88 20.10
CA GLU A 204 -5.48 19.87 19.24
C GLU A 204 -6.46 20.37 18.17
N GLU A 205 -6.78 21.64 18.29
CA GLU A 205 -7.38 22.59 17.35
C GLU A 205 -8.61 22.17 16.52
N ALA A 206 -9.73 22.64 17.01
CA ALA A 206 -10.97 22.77 16.27
C ALA A 206 -10.95 24.00 15.34
N GLY A 207 -11.40 23.83 14.11
CA GLY A 207 -11.72 24.95 13.22
C GLY A 207 -12.97 25.66 13.71
N ALA A 208 -12.87 26.96 13.88
CA ALA A 208 -13.84 27.83 14.51
C ALA A 208 -15.15 27.99 13.72
N ASP A 209 -16.17 28.31 14.45
CA ASP A 209 -17.48 28.92 14.15
C ASP A 209 -18.71 28.03 14.26
N PHE A 210 -18.59 26.98 15.02
CA PHE A 210 -19.68 26.24 15.61
C PHE A 210 -19.68 26.38 17.13
N GLY A 211 -20.80 26.46 17.74
CA GLY A 211 -20.94 26.35 19.20
C GLY A 211 -20.60 24.92 19.74
N GLY A 212 -19.99 24.06 18.92
CA GLY A 212 -19.48 22.73 19.23
C GLY A 212 -18.15 22.50 18.56
N ILE A 213 -17.22 21.86 19.25
CA ILE A 213 -15.88 21.53 18.78
C ILE A 213 -15.94 20.16 18.09
N ILE A 214 -15.56 20.08 16.80
CA ILE A 214 -15.36 18.79 16.14
C ILE A 214 -13.95 18.29 16.46
N ALA A 215 -13.85 17.26 17.28
CA ALA A 215 -12.61 16.59 17.57
C ALA A 215 -12.26 15.64 16.41
N VAL A 216 -11.06 15.77 15.86
CA VAL A 216 -10.49 14.83 14.89
C VAL A 216 -9.37 14.09 15.59
N SER A 217 -9.59 12.82 15.88
CA SER A 217 -8.51 11.94 16.33
C SER A 217 -8.12 11.00 15.20
N TYR A 218 -6.82 10.75 15.03
CA TYR A 218 -6.37 9.66 14.20
C TYR A 218 -5.48 8.73 15.02
N THR A 219 -5.71 7.44 14.87
CA THR A 219 -4.88 6.42 15.47
C THR A 219 -4.24 5.59 14.37
N HIS A 220 -2.94 5.34 14.49
CA HIS A 220 -2.29 4.30 13.72
C HIS A 220 -2.25 3.04 14.58
N LEU A 221 -2.84 1.97 14.09
CA LEU A 221 -2.79 0.69 14.77
C LEU A 221 -1.51 -0.03 14.33
N ARG A 222 -0.59 -0.26 15.26
CA ARG A 222 0.59 -1.11 15.06
C ARG A 222 0.24 -2.54 15.45
N ALA A 223 0.70 -3.54 14.71
CA ALA A 223 0.76 -4.89 15.24
C ALA A 223 1.73 -4.88 16.42
N HIS A 224 1.30 -5.40 17.55
CA HIS A 224 2.21 -5.74 18.61
C HIS A 224 3.23 -6.74 18.06
N GLU A 225 4.49 -6.32 17.94
CA GLU A 225 5.59 -7.25 17.98
C GLU A 225 5.50 -7.90 19.37
N THR A 226 5.06 -9.13 19.42
CA THR A 226 5.25 -9.97 20.59
C THR A 226 6.75 -10.25 20.64
N ASP A 227 7.48 -9.44 21.39
CA ASP A 227 8.78 -9.81 21.91
C ASP A 227 8.58 -11.04 22.78
N SER A 228 8.74 -12.22 22.20
CA SER A 228 8.95 -13.43 22.94
C SER A 228 10.40 -13.47 23.37
N TYR A 229 10.69 -12.88 24.53
CA TYR A 229 11.86 -13.24 25.30
C TYR A 229 11.64 -14.64 25.90
N LEU A 230 12.34 -15.63 25.38
CA LEU A 230 12.76 -16.83 26.09
C LEU A 230 14.18 -17.20 25.67
#